data_8d129dd8b51fc582b7353be6c5d954d6
#
_entry.id   8d129dd8b51fc582b7353be6c5d954d6
#
_cell.length_a   1.000
_cell.length_b   1.000
_cell.length_c   1.000
_cell.angle_alpha   90.00
_cell.angle_beta   90.00
_cell.angle_gamma   90.00
#
_symmetry.space_group_name_H-M   'P 1'
#
loop_
_entity.id
_entity.type
_entity.pdbx_description
1 polymer ?
#
loop_
_entity_poly.entity_id
_entity_poly.type
_entity_poly.pdbx_seq_one_letter_code
_entity_poly.pdbx_strand_id
1 'polypeptide(L)'
;MVTTTVVICIDGLDPDYLEACDAPNLTHLGRQGFLRMGQSMMPSVTNVNNLSLVTASYPDVHGISSNYRKIRETGQGIYMESGEYILAETMFQRAARMGRQSILVTSKDKLRTLLSDGATVTVPSERAPAWVTAGPGVGDPPAIYSLEVNGWVIRAASYIMGQRPAEVAYITTTDYAMHTYAPDEPESQQHVTILDNAIGDLLDEHPDVTLLITADHGMSRKTRLVDLGRALAESGIAAEQVPIIKDRYVVHH
;
A
#
# COMPACT_ATOMS: atom_id res chain seq x y z
N MET A 1 16.91 24.07 -2.85
CA MET A 1 16.56 22.70 -3.25
C MET A 1 15.14 22.43 -2.74
N VAL A 2 14.35 21.71 -3.48
CA VAL A 2 13.00 21.30 -3.02
C VAL A 2 13.19 20.07 -2.14
N THR A 3 12.71 20.10 -0.91
CA THR A 3 12.71 18.92 -0.04
C THR A 3 11.59 17.98 -0.49
N THR A 4 11.91 16.75 -0.83
CA THR A 4 10.91 15.74 -1.19
C THR A 4 10.25 15.19 0.08
N THR A 5 8.93 15.14 0.10
CA THR A 5 8.18 14.39 1.10
C THR A 5 7.94 12.97 0.57
N VAL A 6 8.52 11.99 1.23
CA VAL A 6 8.36 10.56 0.91
C VAL A 6 7.37 9.95 1.88
N VAL A 7 6.33 9.32 1.35
CA VAL A 7 5.36 8.56 2.13
C VAL A 7 5.46 7.09 1.72
N ILE A 8 5.80 6.22 2.66
CA ILE A 8 5.83 4.77 2.47
C ILE A 8 4.65 4.16 3.20
N CYS A 9 3.75 3.53 2.45
CA CYS A 9 2.68 2.70 3.00
C CYS A 9 3.11 1.24 2.92
N ILE A 10 3.47 0.64 4.05
CA ILE A 10 3.82 -0.77 4.15
C ILE A 10 2.54 -1.56 4.39
N ASP A 11 2.01 -2.15 3.31
CA ASP A 11 0.74 -2.87 3.30
C ASP A 11 0.75 -4.03 4.31
N GLY A 12 -0.21 -4.04 5.22
CA GLY A 12 -0.40 -5.09 6.21
C GLY A 12 0.55 -5.07 7.43
N LEU A 13 1.42 -4.06 7.57
CA LEU A 13 2.38 -4.00 8.68
C LEU A 13 1.67 -3.73 10.01
N ASP A 14 1.38 -4.80 10.73
CA ASP A 14 0.91 -4.73 12.11
C ASP A 14 2.07 -4.42 13.07
N PRO A 15 1.82 -3.71 14.17
CA PRO A 15 2.81 -3.49 15.23
C PRO A 15 3.48 -4.75 15.75
N ASP A 16 2.77 -5.87 15.78
CA ASP A 16 3.31 -7.17 16.22
C ASP A 16 4.54 -7.60 15.40
N TYR A 17 4.64 -7.20 14.10
CA TYR A 17 5.83 -7.46 13.27
C TYR A 17 7.02 -6.60 13.72
N LEU A 18 6.79 -5.35 14.13
CA LEU A 18 7.86 -4.48 14.64
C LEU A 18 8.33 -4.90 16.02
N GLU A 19 7.46 -5.56 16.81
CA GLU A 19 7.82 -6.10 18.13
C GLU A 19 8.56 -7.44 18.03
N ALA A 20 8.18 -8.29 17.06
CA ALA A 20 8.75 -9.62 16.90
C ALA A 20 10.02 -9.66 16.03
N CYS A 21 10.18 -8.71 15.12
CA CYS A 21 11.27 -8.70 14.15
C CYS A 21 12.30 -7.60 14.45
N ASP A 22 13.57 -7.89 14.16
CA ASP A 22 14.64 -6.90 14.26
C ASP A 22 14.61 -5.97 13.03
N ALA A 23 14.45 -4.66 13.30
CA ALA A 23 14.33 -3.60 12.30
C ALA A 23 15.08 -2.33 12.78
N PRO A 24 16.42 -2.33 12.71
CA PRO A 24 17.23 -1.28 13.31
C PRO A 24 16.99 0.11 12.72
N ASN A 25 16.81 0.25 11.40
CA ASN A 25 16.55 1.53 10.75
C ASN A 25 15.17 2.09 11.14
N LEU A 26 14.11 1.28 11.10
CA LEU A 26 12.77 1.67 11.53
C LEU A 26 12.76 2.03 13.02
N THR A 27 13.44 1.26 13.86
CA THR A 27 13.58 1.53 15.28
C THR A 27 14.29 2.86 15.52
N HIS A 28 15.38 3.12 14.79
CA HIS A 28 16.12 4.38 14.86
C HIS A 28 15.27 5.57 14.46
N LEU A 29 14.54 5.46 13.35
CA LEU A 29 13.61 6.49 12.87
C LEU A 29 12.52 6.81 13.89
N GLY A 30 11.93 5.79 14.51
CA GLY A 30 10.92 5.96 15.55
C GLY A 30 11.44 6.70 16.78
N ARG A 31 12.74 6.54 17.10
CA ARG A 31 13.40 7.26 18.21
C ARG A 31 13.78 8.69 17.86
N GLN A 32 14.21 8.95 16.64
CA GLN A 32 14.57 10.29 16.18
C GLN A 32 13.36 11.17 15.87
N GLY A 33 12.31 10.58 15.31
CA GLY A 33 11.07 11.24 14.97
C GLY A 33 9.96 10.97 15.99
N PHE A 34 8.89 10.34 15.53
CA PHE A 34 7.82 9.84 16.40
C PHE A 34 7.27 8.51 15.86
N LEU A 35 6.82 7.68 16.78
CA LEU A 35 6.05 6.47 16.48
C LEU A 35 4.72 6.54 17.22
N ARG A 36 3.62 6.30 16.53
CA ARG A 36 2.28 6.28 17.11
C ARG A 36 1.45 5.16 16.51
N MET A 37 0.65 4.53 17.36
CA MET A 37 -0.37 3.60 16.91
C MET A 37 -1.51 4.36 16.24
N GLY A 38 -1.98 3.82 15.11
CA GLY A 38 -3.15 4.31 14.39
C GLY A 38 -4.21 3.22 14.27
N GLN A 39 -5.36 3.60 13.76
CA GLN A 39 -6.43 2.66 13.38
C GLN A 39 -6.71 2.81 11.89
N SER A 40 -6.80 1.69 11.19
CA SER A 40 -7.20 1.67 9.78
C SER A 40 -8.67 2.07 9.62
N MET A 41 -9.05 2.46 8.40
CA MET A 41 -10.46 2.67 8.05
C MET A 41 -11.23 1.36 8.12
N MET A 42 -12.52 1.45 8.42
CA MET A 42 -13.44 0.33 8.35
C MET A 42 -14.29 0.46 7.06
N PRO A 43 -14.29 -0.54 6.18
CA PRO A 43 -13.56 -1.81 6.23
C PRO A 43 -12.05 -1.62 5.96
N SER A 44 -11.22 -2.44 6.64
CA SER A 44 -9.76 -2.35 6.55
C SER A 44 -9.25 -3.13 5.34
N VAL A 45 -9.37 -2.53 4.17
CA VAL A 45 -8.89 -3.07 2.89
C VAL A 45 -7.99 -2.08 2.19
N THR A 46 -7.01 -2.59 1.46
CA THR A 46 -5.92 -1.83 0.84
C THR A 46 -6.40 -0.61 0.04
N ASN A 47 -7.38 -0.77 -0.87
CA ASN A 47 -7.85 0.35 -1.69
C ASN A 47 -8.46 1.48 -0.86
N VAL A 48 -9.28 1.14 0.14
CA VAL A 48 -9.96 2.12 1.00
C VAL A 48 -8.94 2.91 1.82
N ASN A 49 -7.98 2.20 2.44
CA ASN A 49 -6.99 2.85 3.30
C ASN A 49 -5.98 3.67 2.48
N ASN A 50 -5.47 3.15 1.35
CA ASN A 50 -4.58 3.93 0.49
C ASN A 50 -5.28 5.20 -0.04
N LEU A 51 -6.57 5.12 -0.41
CA LEU A 51 -7.34 6.31 -0.79
C LEU A 51 -7.51 7.30 0.37
N SER A 52 -7.80 6.80 1.57
CA SER A 52 -7.89 7.67 2.75
C SER A 52 -6.57 8.39 3.02
N LEU A 53 -5.42 7.73 2.81
CA LEU A 53 -4.10 8.32 2.95
C LEU A 53 -3.84 9.40 1.87
N VAL A 54 -4.06 9.08 0.59
CA VAL A 54 -3.72 10.00 -0.51
C VAL A 54 -4.72 11.15 -0.67
N THR A 55 -5.95 11.04 -0.14
CA THR A 55 -6.95 12.10 -0.13
C THR A 55 -7.04 12.85 1.19
N ALA A 56 -6.37 12.35 2.24
CA ALA A 56 -6.50 12.82 3.63
C ALA A 56 -7.97 12.94 4.06
N SER A 57 -8.82 11.97 3.66
CA SER A 57 -10.25 11.97 3.92
C SER A 57 -10.79 10.57 4.22
N TYR A 58 -11.97 10.52 4.82
CA TYR A 58 -12.66 9.27 5.14
C TYR A 58 -13.45 8.73 3.94
N PRO A 59 -13.86 7.44 3.96
CA PRO A 59 -14.61 6.80 2.87
C PRO A 59 -15.92 7.49 2.50
N ASP A 60 -16.59 8.16 3.43
CA ASP A 60 -17.80 8.93 3.17
C ASP A 60 -17.53 10.21 2.34
N VAL A 61 -16.28 10.68 2.33
CA VAL A 61 -15.84 11.84 1.54
C VAL A 61 -15.25 11.41 0.20
N HIS A 62 -14.31 10.44 0.21
CA HIS A 62 -13.66 10.00 -1.05
C HIS A 62 -14.49 8.98 -1.85
N GLY A 63 -15.58 8.43 -1.30
CA GLY A 63 -16.56 7.62 -2.01
C GLY A 63 -16.22 6.14 -2.17
N ILE A 64 -15.04 5.68 -1.77
CA ILE A 64 -14.61 4.29 -1.91
C ILE A 64 -14.62 3.60 -0.54
N SER A 65 -15.54 2.66 -0.36
CA SER A 65 -15.69 1.90 0.88
C SER A 65 -15.46 0.39 0.71
N SER A 66 -15.00 -0.05 -0.48
CA SER A 66 -14.82 -1.47 -0.78
C SER A 66 -14.04 -1.63 -2.09
N ASN A 67 -13.45 -2.81 -2.34
CA ASN A 67 -12.88 -3.16 -3.66
C ASN A 67 -13.96 -3.52 -4.69
N TYR A 68 -15.20 -3.73 -4.25
CA TYR A 68 -16.30 -4.15 -5.10
C TYR A 68 -17.62 -3.58 -4.59
N ARG A 69 -18.46 -3.09 -5.48
CA ARG A 69 -19.84 -2.69 -5.17
C ARG A 69 -20.85 -3.37 -6.07
N LYS A 70 -22.05 -3.57 -5.57
CA LYS A 70 -23.22 -4.01 -6.36
C LYS A 70 -24.15 -2.81 -6.56
N ILE A 71 -24.49 -2.52 -7.82
CA ILE A 71 -25.51 -1.53 -8.14
C ILE A 71 -26.87 -2.14 -7.78
N ARG A 72 -27.56 -1.53 -6.83
CA ARG A 72 -28.80 -2.06 -6.27
C ARG A 72 -29.89 -2.20 -7.33
N GLU A 73 -29.99 -1.23 -8.23
CA GLU A 73 -31.04 -1.13 -9.26
C GLU A 73 -30.90 -2.19 -10.36
N THR A 74 -29.68 -2.53 -10.74
CA THR A 74 -29.39 -3.45 -11.86
C THR A 74 -28.86 -4.80 -11.40
N GLY A 75 -28.42 -4.91 -10.14
CA GLY A 75 -27.71 -6.09 -9.64
C GLY A 75 -26.28 -6.23 -10.20
N GLN A 76 -25.82 -5.30 -11.04
CA GLN A 76 -24.49 -5.35 -11.66
C GLN A 76 -23.40 -5.10 -10.61
N GLY A 77 -22.35 -5.91 -10.66
CA GLY A 77 -21.16 -5.73 -9.84
C GLY A 77 -20.10 -4.88 -10.54
N ILE A 78 -19.46 -3.99 -9.79
CA ILE A 78 -18.39 -3.13 -10.28
C ILE A 78 -17.18 -3.28 -9.37
N TYR A 79 -16.00 -3.51 -9.96
CA TYR A 79 -14.72 -3.43 -9.26
C TYR A 79 -14.29 -1.97 -9.13
N MET A 80 -13.93 -1.56 -7.90
CA MET A 80 -13.52 -0.20 -7.58
C MET A 80 -12.03 -0.02 -7.85
N GLU A 81 -11.64 -0.12 -9.13
CA GLU A 81 -10.25 -0.09 -9.60
C GLU A 81 -9.94 1.11 -10.51
N SER A 82 -10.90 2.03 -10.69
CA SER A 82 -10.74 3.23 -11.51
C SER A 82 -10.76 4.48 -10.66
N GLY A 83 -9.86 5.43 -10.97
CA GLY A 83 -9.83 6.75 -10.34
C GLY A 83 -11.10 7.58 -10.56
N GLU A 84 -11.92 7.26 -11.59
CA GLU A 84 -13.20 7.94 -11.87
C GLU A 84 -14.23 7.84 -10.74
N TYR A 85 -14.07 6.85 -9.84
CA TYR A 85 -14.97 6.66 -8.70
C TYR A 85 -14.56 7.47 -7.47
N ILE A 86 -13.41 8.14 -7.50
CA ILE A 86 -12.90 8.92 -6.38
C ILE A 86 -13.56 10.30 -6.40
N LEU A 87 -14.21 10.65 -5.28
CA LEU A 87 -14.95 11.92 -5.15
C LEU A 87 -14.13 13.04 -4.48
N ALA A 88 -12.95 12.72 -3.94
CA ALA A 88 -12.08 13.67 -3.27
C ALA A 88 -10.78 13.91 -4.06
N GLU A 89 -10.22 15.10 -3.98
CA GLU A 89 -8.93 15.42 -4.60
C GLU A 89 -7.80 14.63 -3.92
N THR A 90 -6.98 13.94 -4.72
CA THR A 90 -5.79 13.26 -4.22
C THR A 90 -4.61 14.23 -4.07
N MET A 91 -3.59 13.86 -3.28
CA MET A 91 -2.36 14.63 -3.18
C MET A 91 -1.64 14.77 -4.53
N PHE A 92 -1.80 13.83 -5.45
CA PHE A 92 -1.22 13.88 -6.80
C PHE A 92 -1.93 14.93 -7.66
N GLN A 93 -3.25 14.94 -7.69
CA GLN A 93 -4.05 15.95 -8.37
C GLN A 93 -3.78 17.35 -7.80
N ARG A 94 -3.66 17.44 -6.48
CA ARG A 94 -3.31 18.70 -5.81
C ARG A 94 -1.92 19.17 -6.19
N ALA A 95 -0.91 18.28 -6.22
CA ALA A 95 0.44 18.59 -6.67
C ALA A 95 0.43 19.09 -8.12
N ALA A 96 -0.23 18.37 -9.03
CA ALA A 96 -0.37 18.76 -10.43
C ALA A 96 -1.01 20.14 -10.59
N ARG A 97 -2.09 20.42 -9.88
CA ARG A 97 -2.76 21.73 -9.89
C ARG A 97 -1.86 22.87 -9.40
N MET A 98 -0.90 22.55 -8.52
CA MET A 98 0.10 23.50 -8.03
C MET A 98 1.37 23.56 -8.90
N GLY A 99 1.40 22.85 -10.03
CA GLY A 99 2.58 22.77 -10.90
C GLY A 99 3.76 22.00 -10.28
N ARG A 100 3.47 21.10 -9.30
CA ARG A 100 4.46 20.29 -8.59
C ARG A 100 4.54 18.89 -9.19
N GLN A 101 5.73 18.30 -9.09
CA GLN A 101 5.97 16.94 -9.54
C GLN A 101 5.69 15.94 -8.43
N SER A 102 5.15 14.77 -8.82
CA SER A 102 4.87 13.70 -7.88
C SER A 102 5.17 12.33 -8.48
N ILE A 103 5.55 11.39 -7.62
CA ILE A 103 5.93 10.02 -7.96
C ILE A 103 5.00 9.06 -7.21
N LEU A 104 4.49 8.06 -7.93
CA LEU A 104 3.73 6.95 -7.38
C LEU A 104 4.42 5.65 -7.77
N VAL A 105 4.89 4.88 -6.79
CA VAL A 105 5.45 3.54 -7.01
C VAL A 105 4.65 2.52 -6.21
N THR A 106 4.16 1.50 -6.89
CA THR A 106 3.28 0.48 -6.29
C THR A 106 3.77 -0.92 -6.59
N SER A 107 3.50 -1.87 -5.72
CA SER A 107 3.69 -3.28 -6.04
C SER A 107 2.65 -3.78 -7.06
N LYS A 108 1.38 -3.36 -6.91
CA LYS A 108 0.24 -3.84 -7.72
C LYS A 108 -0.18 -2.80 -8.77
N ASP A 109 -0.29 -3.19 -10.05
CA ASP A 109 -0.74 -2.32 -11.15
C ASP A 109 -2.18 -1.83 -10.97
N LYS A 110 -3.02 -2.63 -10.35
CA LYS A 110 -4.40 -2.27 -9.99
C LYS A 110 -4.45 -1.03 -9.08
N LEU A 111 -3.61 -0.99 -8.05
CA LEU A 111 -3.56 0.16 -7.14
C LEU A 111 -2.96 1.40 -7.82
N ARG A 112 -1.93 1.21 -8.69
CA ARG A 112 -1.44 2.28 -9.55
C ARG A 112 -2.58 2.87 -10.41
N THR A 113 -3.38 2.02 -11.06
CA THR A 113 -4.50 2.49 -11.90
C THR A 113 -5.51 3.31 -11.09
N LEU A 114 -5.80 2.89 -9.88
CA LEU A 114 -6.72 3.61 -8.99
C LEU A 114 -6.18 4.99 -8.58
N LEU A 115 -4.88 5.10 -8.28
CA LEU A 115 -4.28 6.27 -7.63
C LEU A 115 -3.57 7.24 -8.60
N SER A 116 -3.33 6.86 -9.87
CA SER A 116 -2.38 7.54 -10.75
C SER A 116 -2.81 8.91 -11.27
N ASP A 117 -4.07 9.29 -11.14
CA ASP A 117 -4.55 10.57 -11.66
C ASP A 117 -3.85 11.76 -10.99
N GLY A 118 -3.25 12.62 -11.81
CA GLY A 118 -2.43 13.75 -11.38
C GLY A 118 -0.97 13.42 -11.03
N ALA A 119 -0.58 12.14 -10.93
CA ALA A 119 0.82 11.79 -10.67
C ALA A 119 1.70 11.97 -11.92
N THR A 120 2.89 12.55 -11.74
CA THR A 120 3.82 12.83 -12.84
C THR A 120 4.53 11.57 -13.32
N VAL A 121 4.95 10.72 -12.39
CA VAL A 121 5.60 9.44 -12.68
C VAL A 121 4.86 8.35 -11.92
N THR A 122 4.47 7.28 -12.64
CA THR A 122 3.80 6.13 -12.02
C THR A 122 4.45 4.83 -12.46
N VAL A 123 4.85 4.00 -11.50
CA VAL A 123 5.54 2.74 -11.78
C VAL A 123 4.97 1.61 -10.90
N PRO A 124 4.24 0.65 -11.46
CA PRO A 124 3.92 -0.58 -10.76
C PRO A 124 5.03 -1.63 -10.99
N SER A 125 5.33 -2.47 -10.00
CA SER A 125 6.32 -3.53 -10.17
C SER A 125 5.92 -4.52 -11.26
N GLU A 126 4.63 -4.83 -11.40
CA GLU A 126 4.11 -5.77 -12.41
C GLU A 126 4.34 -5.33 -13.86
N ARG A 127 4.60 -4.04 -14.10
CA ARG A 127 4.83 -3.45 -15.43
C ARG A 127 5.88 -2.36 -15.37
N ALA A 128 6.97 -2.63 -14.67
CA ALA A 128 8.06 -1.67 -14.54
C ALA A 128 8.66 -1.35 -15.92
N PRO A 129 8.83 -0.07 -16.27
CA PRO A 129 9.39 0.31 -17.56
C PRO A 129 10.92 0.06 -17.58
N ALA A 130 11.43 -0.25 -18.76
CA ALA A 130 12.85 -0.60 -18.95
C ALA A 130 13.84 0.43 -18.40
N TRP A 131 13.50 1.74 -18.44
CA TRP A 131 14.37 2.77 -17.89
C TRP A 131 14.51 2.69 -16.35
N VAL A 132 13.56 2.07 -15.65
CA VAL A 132 13.63 1.79 -14.21
C VAL A 132 14.42 0.50 -13.96
N THR A 133 14.07 -0.59 -14.66
CA THR A 133 14.74 -1.89 -14.43
C THR A 133 16.20 -1.89 -14.86
N ALA A 134 16.58 -1.05 -15.83
CA ALA A 134 17.97 -0.83 -16.22
C ALA A 134 18.74 0.09 -15.25
N GLY A 135 18.07 0.67 -14.24
CA GLY A 135 18.70 1.52 -13.25
C GLY A 135 19.71 0.77 -12.38
N PRO A 136 20.85 1.39 -12.03
CA PRO A 136 21.80 0.78 -11.11
C PRO A 136 21.14 0.37 -9.79
N GLY A 137 21.36 -0.86 -9.35
CA GLY A 137 20.83 -1.40 -8.11
C GLY A 137 19.34 -1.78 -8.11
N VAL A 138 18.60 -1.53 -9.20
CA VAL A 138 17.16 -1.84 -9.31
C VAL A 138 16.94 -3.26 -9.85
N GLY A 139 17.32 -3.52 -11.11
CA GLY A 139 17.07 -4.82 -11.76
C GLY A 139 15.59 -5.07 -12.08
N ASP A 140 15.32 -6.26 -12.61
CA ASP A 140 13.94 -6.67 -12.88
C ASP A 140 13.16 -6.92 -11.58
N PRO A 141 11.84 -6.57 -11.54
CA PRO A 141 11.03 -6.80 -10.36
C PRO A 141 10.88 -8.30 -10.06
N PRO A 142 11.00 -8.69 -8.79
CA PRO A 142 10.65 -10.05 -8.36
C PRO A 142 9.16 -10.35 -8.58
N ALA A 143 8.77 -11.61 -8.42
CA ALA A 143 7.36 -12.00 -8.47
C ALA A 143 6.55 -11.20 -7.43
N ILE A 144 5.33 -10.78 -7.81
CA ILE A 144 4.44 -9.99 -6.94
C ILE A 144 4.14 -10.69 -5.60
N TYR A 145 4.17 -12.01 -5.59
CA TYR A 145 3.99 -12.86 -4.41
C TYR A 145 5.34 -13.43 -3.93
N SER A 146 6.28 -12.52 -3.64
CA SER A 146 7.57 -12.85 -3.04
C SER A 146 7.87 -11.89 -1.88
N LEU A 147 8.83 -12.24 -1.03
CA LEU A 147 9.27 -11.36 0.07
C LEU A 147 10.04 -10.15 -0.45
N GLU A 148 10.73 -10.31 -1.60
CA GLU A 148 11.66 -9.35 -2.16
C GLU A 148 10.99 -8.19 -2.90
N VAL A 149 9.75 -8.37 -3.39
CA VAL A 149 9.08 -7.34 -4.22
C VAL A 149 8.93 -6.01 -3.50
N ASN A 150 8.70 -6.03 -2.19
CA ASN A 150 8.51 -4.82 -1.40
C ASN A 150 9.81 -4.01 -1.25
N GLY A 151 10.95 -4.69 -1.07
CA GLY A 151 12.27 -4.05 -1.12
C GLY A 151 12.58 -3.48 -2.52
N TRP A 152 12.20 -4.21 -3.58
CA TRP A 152 12.34 -3.72 -4.95
C TRP A 152 11.56 -2.42 -5.18
N VAL A 153 10.31 -2.36 -4.71
CA VAL A 153 9.45 -1.16 -4.87
C VAL A 153 10.09 0.08 -4.23
N ILE A 154 10.70 -0.07 -3.05
CA ILE A 154 11.39 1.03 -2.36
C ILE A 154 12.67 1.44 -3.12
N ARG A 155 13.50 0.47 -3.55
CA ARG A 155 14.72 0.76 -4.35
C ARG A 155 14.38 1.41 -5.69
N ALA A 156 13.34 0.94 -6.37
CA ALA A 156 12.88 1.56 -7.62
C ALA A 156 12.44 3.00 -7.39
N ALA A 157 11.74 3.28 -6.29
CA ALA A 157 11.33 4.65 -5.94
C ALA A 157 12.55 5.55 -5.65
N SER A 158 13.55 5.06 -4.91
CA SER A 158 14.81 5.78 -4.66
C SER A 158 15.51 6.14 -5.97
N TYR A 159 15.68 5.18 -6.86
CA TYR A 159 16.26 5.42 -8.18
C TYR A 159 15.47 6.47 -8.98
N ILE A 160 14.13 6.34 -9.03
CA ILE A 160 13.25 7.29 -9.74
C ILE A 160 13.40 8.70 -9.18
N MET A 161 13.42 8.87 -7.88
CA MET A 161 13.62 10.16 -7.21
C MET A 161 14.94 10.81 -7.60
N GLY A 162 16.02 10.04 -7.73
CA GLY A 162 17.32 10.52 -8.20
C GLY A 162 17.31 10.96 -9.67
N GLN A 163 16.46 10.35 -10.52
CA GLN A 163 16.35 10.67 -11.95
C GLN A 163 15.28 11.74 -12.25
N ARG A 164 14.25 11.82 -11.42
CA ARG A 164 13.06 12.67 -11.61
C ARG A 164 12.72 13.36 -10.29
N PRO A 165 13.36 14.49 -9.98
CA PRO A 165 13.07 15.24 -8.77
C PRO A 165 11.58 15.56 -8.66
N ALA A 166 11.01 15.32 -7.49
CA ALA A 166 9.60 15.53 -7.20
C ALA A 166 9.43 16.06 -5.76
N GLU A 167 8.35 16.79 -5.52
CA GLU A 167 8.03 17.29 -4.19
C GLU A 167 7.35 16.23 -3.31
N VAL A 168 6.69 15.25 -3.94
CA VAL A 168 5.99 14.17 -3.25
C VAL A 168 6.30 12.84 -3.91
N ALA A 169 6.66 11.84 -3.12
CA ALA A 169 6.75 10.45 -3.53
C ALA A 169 5.87 9.58 -2.62
N TYR A 170 4.97 8.82 -3.20
CA TYR A 170 4.16 7.83 -2.50
C TYR A 170 4.54 6.44 -2.96
N ILE A 171 4.93 5.61 -2.01
CA ILE A 171 5.41 4.24 -2.22
C ILE A 171 4.46 3.32 -1.46
N THR A 172 3.88 2.32 -2.13
CA THR A 172 3.02 1.35 -1.47
C THR A 172 3.41 -0.07 -1.84
N THR A 173 3.53 -0.91 -0.84
CA THR A 173 3.98 -2.30 -0.93
C THR A 173 2.80 -3.26 -1.13
N THR A 174 3.01 -4.55 -0.93
CA THR A 174 1.97 -5.59 -0.89
C THR A 174 2.07 -6.40 0.39
N ASP A 175 0.94 -6.83 0.90
CA ASP A 175 0.73 -7.55 2.15
C ASP A 175 0.94 -9.08 2.04
N TYR A 176 1.47 -9.58 0.91
CA TYR A 176 1.64 -11.02 0.68
C TYR A 176 2.34 -11.75 1.85
N ALA A 177 3.42 -11.16 2.37
CA ALA A 177 4.17 -11.76 3.47
C ALA A 177 3.31 -11.89 4.73
N MET A 178 2.56 -10.83 5.08
CA MET A 178 1.71 -10.79 6.27
C MET A 178 0.48 -11.69 6.15
N HIS A 179 0.00 -11.95 4.94
CA HIS A 179 -1.05 -12.94 4.70
C HIS A 179 -0.56 -14.37 4.90
N THR A 180 0.73 -14.61 4.65
CA THR A 180 1.30 -15.97 4.59
C THR A 180 1.97 -16.36 5.90
N TYR A 181 2.69 -15.42 6.53
CA TYR A 181 3.55 -15.69 7.69
C TYR A 181 3.14 -14.84 8.89
N ALA A 182 3.07 -15.46 10.05
CA ALA A 182 2.82 -14.75 11.30
C ALA A 182 4.07 -13.99 11.79
N PRO A 183 3.93 -13.00 12.69
CA PRO A 183 5.04 -12.16 13.14
C PRO A 183 6.27 -12.91 13.67
N ASP A 184 6.06 -14.06 14.32
CA ASP A 184 7.08 -14.90 14.94
C ASP A 184 7.75 -15.92 13.99
N GLU A 185 7.40 -15.90 12.69
CA GLU A 185 7.96 -16.82 11.70
C GLU A 185 9.25 -16.26 11.05
N PRO A 186 10.21 -17.11 10.67
CA PRO A 186 11.48 -16.66 10.09
C PRO A 186 11.33 -15.84 8.82
N GLU A 187 10.33 -16.15 7.99
CA GLU A 187 10.04 -15.43 6.76
C GLU A 187 9.57 -13.99 7.04
N SER A 188 8.87 -13.77 8.15
CA SER A 188 8.49 -12.43 8.60
C SER A 188 9.72 -11.62 8.99
N GLN A 189 10.68 -12.21 9.73
CA GLN A 189 11.96 -11.55 10.01
C GLN A 189 12.71 -11.23 8.70
N GLN A 190 12.77 -12.16 7.75
CA GLN A 190 13.40 -11.93 6.45
C GLN A 190 12.72 -10.77 5.71
N HIS A 191 11.40 -10.76 5.67
CA HIS A 191 10.63 -9.70 5.00
C HIS A 191 10.85 -8.32 5.62
N VAL A 192 10.78 -8.24 6.95
CA VAL A 192 11.02 -6.98 7.69
C VAL A 192 12.46 -6.51 7.49
N THR A 193 13.43 -7.42 7.48
CA THR A 193 14.84 -7.08 7.17
C THR A 193 15.00 -6.49 5.77
N ILE A 194 14.32 -7.05 4.77
CA ILE A 194 14.33 -6.53 3.38
C ILE A 194 13.77 -5.11 3.33
N LEU A 195 12.65 -4.86 3.99
CA LEU A 195 12.04 -3.53 4.09
C LEU A 195 12.95 -2.53 4.82
N ASP A 196 13.46 -2.93 5.97
CA ASP A 196 14.31 -2.09 6.83
C ASP A 196 15.59 -1.66 6.09
N ASN A 197 16.25 -2.58 5.42
CA ASN A 197 17.44 -2.29 4.62
C ASN A 197 17.11 -1.35 3.46
N ALA A 198 16.04 -1.61 2.70
CA ALA A 198 15.67 -0.77 1.58
C ALA A 198 15.29 0.67 2.01
N ILE A 199 14.72 0.83 3.21
CA ILE A 199 14.44 2.15 3.79
C ILE A 199 15.74 2.83 4.24
N GLY A 200 16.67 2.08 4.83
CA GLY A 200 18.00 2.59 5.18
C GLY A 200 18.76 3.10 3.96
N ASP A 201 18.83 2.29 2.89
CA ASP A 201 19.46 2.65 1.62
C ASP A 201 18.83 3.92 1.00
N LEU A 202 17.49 4.03 1.03
CA LEU A 202 16.78 5.21 0.53
C LEU A 202 17.19 6.47 1.30
N LEU A 203 17.34 6.39 2.61
CA LEU A 203 17.75 7.53 3.43
C LEU A 203 19.22 7.91 3.21
N ASP A 204 20.09 6.94 2.99
CA ASP A 204 21.50 7.18 2.67
C ASP A 204 21.65 7.87 1.30
N GLU A 205 20.82 7.47 0.31
CA GLU A 205 20.80 8.09 -1.03
C GLU A 205 20.11 9.47 -1.04
N HIS A 206 19.14 9.69 -0.14
CA HIS A 206 18.31 10.91 -0.07
C HIS A 206 18.23 11.48 1.34
N PRO A 207 19.34 11.99 1.90
CA PRO A 207 19.38 12.41 3.32
C PRO A 207 18.51 13.62 3.68
N ASP A 208 18.09 14.40 2.67
CA ASP A 208 17.30 15.63 2.86
C ASP A 208 15.78 15.41 2.74
N VAL A 209 15.29 14.17 2.65
CA VAL A 209 13.85 13.90 2.54
C VAL A 209 13.12 14.06 3.87
N THR A 210 11.86 14.44 3.79
CA THR A 210 10.92 14.24 4.90
C THR A 210 10.26 12.89 4.72
N LEU A 211 10.55 11.93 5.60
CA LEU A 211 10.02 10.57 5.51
C LEU A 211 8.85 10.36 6.47
N LEU A 212 7.75 9.86 5.92
CA LEU A 212 6.57 9.38 6.64
C LEU A 212 6.37 7.89 6.31
N ILE A 213 6.30 7.05 7.31
CA ILE A 213 6.01 5.62 7.15
C ILE A 213 4.70 5.31 7.85
N THR A 214 3.83 4.59 7.19
CA THR A 214 2.54 4.13 7.72
C THR A 214 2.22 2.73 7.22
N ALA A 215 1.25 2.08 7.84
CA ALA A 215 0.54 0.94 7.27
C ALA A 215 -0.87 1.37 6.87
N ASP A 216 -1.49 0.65 5.95
CA ASP A 216 -2.90 0.83 5.60
C ASP A 216 -3.81 0.02 6.53
N HIS A 217 -3.38 -1.15 6.95
CA HIS A 217 -3.99 -1.98 8.00
C HIS A 217 -2.92 -2.87 8.65
N GLY A 218 -3.30 -3.62 9.67
CA GLY A 218 -2.49 -4.68 10.24
C GLY A 218 -2.93 -6.06 9.75
N MET A 219 -2.22 -7.09 10.20
CA MET A 219 -2.53 -8.49 9.94
C MET A 219 -2.12 -9.33 11.15
N SER A 220 -3.00 -10.16 11.63
CA SER A 220 -2.74 -11.06 12.74
C SER A 220 -3.00 -12.53 12.36
N ARG A 221 -2.45 -13.46 13.15
CA ARG A 221 -2.66 -14.90 12.94
C ARG A 221 -4.15 -15.24 13.00
N LYS A 222 -4.67 -15.91 11.98
CA LYS A 222 -6.05 -16.37 11.92
C LYS A 222 -6.17 -17.71 12.64
N THR A 223 -6.97 -17.75 13.69
CA THR A 223 -7.16 -18.95 14.53
C THR A 223 -8.53 -19.56 14.39
N ARG A 224 -9.49 -18.85 13.80
CA ARG A 224 -10.88 -19.31 13.63
C ARG A 224 -11.49 -18.77 12.34
N LEU A 225 -12.10 -19.67 11.57
CA LEU A 225 -12.93 -19.35 10.42
C LEU A 225 -14.40 -19.39 10.79
N VAL A 226 -15.17 -18.40 10.37
CA VAL A 226 -16.63 -18.37 10.50
C VAL A 226 -17.24 -18.19 9.11
N ASP A 227 -18.00 -19.17 8.64
CA ASP A 227 -18.86 -19.03 7.46
C ASP A 227 -20.10 -18.22 7.86
N LEU A 228 -20.07 -16.92 7.55
CA LEU A 228 -21.16 -16.01 7.92
C LEU A 228 -22.47 -16.37 7.22
N GLY A 229 -22.43 -16.85 5.96
CA GLY A 229 -23.60 -17.26 5.22
C GLY A 229 -24.34 -18.42 5.87
N ARG A 230 -23.57 -19.43 6.24
CA ARG A 230 -24.09 -20.57 6.98
C ARG A 230 -24.65 -20.16 8.35
N ALA A 231 -23.92 -19.35 9.11
CA ALA A 231 -24.35 -18.89 10.43
C ALA A 231 -25.65 -18.07 10.37
N LEU A 232 -25.82 -17.21 9.36
CA LEU A 232 -27.05 -16.46 9.14
C LEU A 232 -28.21 -17.38 8.75
N ALA A 233 -27.99 -18.33 7.83
CA ALA A 233 -29.01 -19.27 7.40
C ALA A 233 -29.48 -20.17 8.57
N GLU A 234 -28.57 -20.69 9.38
CA GLU A 234 -28.85 -21.47 10.58
C GLU A 234 -29.62 -20.65 11.64
N SER A 235 -29.44 -19.33 11.65
CA SER A 235 -30.19 -18.39 12.50
C SER A 235 -31.52 -17.94 11.89
N GLY A 236 -31.93 -18.49 10.75
CA GLY A 236 -33.16 -18.12 10.06
C GLY A 236 -33.14 -16.74 9.40
N ILE A 237 -31.97 -16.15 9.22
CA ILE A 237 -31.82 -14.83 8.59
C ILE A 237 -31.54 -15.03 7.11
N ALA A 238 -32.50 -14.62 6.27
CA ALA A 238 -32.31 -14.55 4.83
C ALA A 238 -31.54 -13.29 4.47
N ALA A 239 -30.27 -13.44 4.05
CA ALA A 239 -29.41 -12.34 3.66
C ALA A 239 -28.65 -12.64 2.38
N GLU A 240 -28.56 -11.66 1.49
CA GLU A 240 -27.62 -11.71 0.39
C GLU A 240 -26.24 -11.22 0.88
N GLN A 241 -25.21 -12.03 0.63
CA GLN A 241 -23.85 -11.65 0.96
C GLN A 241 -23.23 -10.91 -0.23
N VAL A 242 -22.82 -9.68 -0.01
CA VAL A 242 -22.02 -8.92 -0.97
C VAL A 242 -20.60 -8.82 -0.42
N PRO A 243 -19.61 -9.50 -1.00
CA PRO A 243 -18.26 -9.51 -0.47
C PRO A 243 -17.64 -8.11 -0.58
N ILE A 244 -17.05 -7.64 0.51
CA ILE A 244 -16.27 -6.39 0.56
C ILE A 244 -14.99 -6.56 -0.27
N ILE A 245 -14.37 -7.72 -0.17
CA ILE A 245 -13.15 -8.09 -0.88
C ILE A 245 -13.52 -9.12 -1.95
N LYS A 246 -13.99 -8.65 -3.09
CA LYS A 246 -14.03 -9.46 -4.29
C LYS A 246 -12.85 -9.07 -5.15
N ASP A 247 -11.78 -9.81 -5.01
CA ASP A 247 -10.55 -9.56 -5.74
C ASP A 247 -10.32 -10.68 -6.76
N ARG A 248 -9.92 -10.31 -7.99
CA ARG A 248 -9.58 -11.27 -9.04
C ARG A 248 -8.24 -11.95 -8.80
N TYR A 249 -7.41 -11.34 -7.99
CA TYR A 249 -6.01 -11.71 -7.80
C TYR A 249 -5.76 -12.44 -6.49
N VAL A 250 -6.72 -12.44 -5.58
CA VAL A 250 -6.47 -12.94 -4.24
C VAL A 250 -6.91 -14.37 -4.10
N VAL A 251 -5.93 -15.22 -3.88
CA VAL A 251 -6.08 -16.65 -3.59
C VAL A 251 -5.88 -16.93 -2.09
N HIS A 252 -5.54 -15.91 -1.29
CA HIS A 252 -5.01 -16.06 0.07
C HIS A 252 -5.92 -15.54 1.19
N HIS A 253 -7.13 -15.10 0.87
CA HIS A 253 -8.05 -14.61 1.90
C HIS A 253 -8.92 -15.71 2.43
#